data_0f8dff24e79f64bbcf896600548cad40
#
_entry.id   0f8dff24e79f64bbcf896600548cad40
#
_cell.length_a   1.000
_cell.length_b   1.000
_cell.length_c   1.000
_cell.angle_alpha   90.00
_cell.angle_beta   90.00
_cell.angle_gamma   90.00
#
_symmetry.space_group_name_H-M   'P 1'
#
loop_
_entity.id
_entity.type
_entity.pdbx_description
1 polymer ?
#
loop_
_entity_poly.entity_id
_entity_poly.type
_entity_poly.pdbx_seq_one_letter_code
_entity_poly.pdbx_strand_id
1 'polypeptide(L)'
;CVRLQLVDFRGRRPQVTRQSIERPLFITGLPRTGTTILYELIAQDPSFRSPASWEVTRPIPPPKEASYNSDKRIRSVDRQLALAEKLSPGFRAIHAIGAELPQECVYILASHFISEQFGYMYNIPKYRSWALSQDMTASYRWHTNFLQHLQVDFGAEHWVMKAPAHLAYLKYLVAQYPDAAIIWTHRKPLDAITSFSSLVCTLRSGFSNAINPLAIGQHEMQHFSKIASMGMLDRSALSARQVFDVS
;
A
#
# COMPACT_ATOMS: atom_id res chain seq x y z
N CYS A 1 12.60 -12.51 -9.40
CA CYS A 1 11.30 -12.00 -8.93
C CYS A 1 11.28 -12.05 -7.40
N VAL A 2 10.95 -10.92 -6.74
CA VAL A 2 10.89 -10.78 -5.26
C VAL A 2 10.08 -11.91 -4.62
N ARG A 3 8.93 -12.25 -5.19
CA ARG A 3 8.07 -13.32 -4.64
C ARG A 3 8.77 -14.67 -4.54
N LEU A 4 9.47 -15.09 -5.59
CA LEU A 4 10.19 -16.37 -5.59
C LEU A 4 11.31 -16.40 -4.56
N GLN A 5 12.05 -15.30 -4.43
CA GLN A 5 13.11 -15.16 -3.44
C GLN A 5 12.57 -15.21 -2.00
N LEU A 6 11.42 -14.54 -1.74
CA LEU A 6 10.77 -14.59 -0.43
C LEU A 6 10.27 -15.99 -0.08
N VAL A 7 9.67 -16.70 -1.04
CA VAL A 7 9.22 -18.08 -0.83
C VAL A 7 10.38 -19.01 -0.51
N ASP A 8 11.48 -18.92 -1.27
CA ASP A 8 12.70 -19.69 -1.03
C ASP A 8 13.33 -19.37 0.33
N PHE A 9 13.46 -18.08 0.66
CA PHE A 9 14.01 -17.65 1.94
C PHE A 9 13.17 -18.16 3.12
N ARG A 10 11.85 -18.07 3.04
CA ARG A 10 10.92 -18.58 4.08
C ARG A 10 11.04 -20.08 4.25
N GLY A 11 11.20 -20.83 3.16
CA GLY A 11 11.40 -22.27 3.21
C GLY A 11 12.67 -22.70 3.95
N ARG A 12 13.71 -21.86 3.90
CA ARG A 12 14.99 -22.11 4.60
C ARG A 12 15.02 -21.60 6.05
N ARG A 13 14.07 -20.75 6.46
CA ARG A 13 14.02 -20.13 7.79
C ARG A 13 12.63 -20.28 8.42
N PRO A 14 12.30 -21.41 9.04
CA PRO A 14 10.98 -21.68 9.63
C PRO A 14 10.54 -20.65 10.68
N GLN A 15 11.51 -19.96 11.35
CA GLN A 15 11.18 -18.90 12.31
C GLN A 15 10.43 -17.72 11.69
N VAL A 16 10.55 -17.49 10.38
CA VAL A 16 9.77 -16.46 9.67
C VAL A 16 8.27 -16.75 9.73
N THR A 17 7.90 -18.03 9.53
CA THR A 17 6.48 -18.42 9.52
C THR A 17 5.84 -18.45 10.90
N ARG A 18 6.65 -18.40 11.96
CA ARG A 18 6.19 -18.38 13.36
C ARG A 18 5.95 -16.97 13.90
N GLN A 19 6.28 -15.94 13.11
CA GLN A 19 6.01 -14.55 13.50
C GLN A 19 4.50 -14.31 13.51
N SER A 20 3.96 -13.73 14.58
CA SER A 20 2.60 -13.21 14.62
C SER A 20 2.58 -11.73 14.21
N ILE A 21 1.51 -11.30 13.56
CA ILE A 21 1.23 -9.88 13.30
C ILE A 21 0.03 -9.53 14.16
N GLU A 22 0.29 -8.82 15.25
CA GLU A 22 -0.70 -8.57 16.31
C GLU A 22 -1.22 -7.15 16.27
N ARG A 23 -2.54 -7.00 16.33
CA ARG A 23 -3.25 -5.72 16.39
C ARG A 23 -2.74 -4.69 15.37
N PRO A 24 -2.64 -5.05 14.08
CA PRO A 24 -2.15 -4.12 13.08
C PRO A 24 -3.15 -2.98 12.86
N LEU A 25 -2.63 -1.77 12.59
CA LEU A 25 -3.42 -0.60 12.25
C LEU A 25 -3.39 -0.38 10.74
N PHE A 26 -4.57 -0.30 10.11
CA PHE A 26 -4.70 -0.01 8.69
C PHE A 26 -5.35 1.35 8.46
N ILE A 27 -4.72 2.17 7.63
CA ILE A 27 -5.27 3.45 7.18
C ILE A 27 -5.80 3.27 5.77
N THR A 28 -7.08 3.57 5.56
CA THR A 28 -7.75 3.47 4.27
C THR A 28 -8.73 4.64 4.05
N GLY A 29 -9.35 4.67 2.90
CA GLY A 29 -10.28 5.70 2.46
C GLY A 29 -10.10 5.97 0.97
N LEU A 30 -10.83 6.92 0.41
CA LEU A 30 -10.54 7.38 -0.96
C LEU A 30 -9.12 7.96 -1.02
N PRO A 31 -8.44 7.89 -2.17
CA PRO A 31 -7.13 8.53 -2.29
C PRO A 31 -7.27 10.05 -2.07
N ARG A 32 -6.19 10.70 -1.62
CA ARG A 32 -6.15 12.17 -1.39
C ARG A 32 -7.06 12.66 -0.25
N THR A 33 -7.37 11.81 0.70
CA THR A 33 -8.13 12.14 1.93
C THR A 33 -7.23 12.37 3.15
N GLY A 34 -5.93 12.61 2.95
CA GLY A 34 -4.98 12.84 4.05
C GLY A 34 -4.34 11.56 4.60
N THR A 35 -4.58 10.40 3.99
CA THR A 35 -4.02 9.12 4.45
C THR A 35 -2.50 9.12 4.59
N THR A 36 -1.77 9.81 3.72
CA THR A 36 -0.30 9.83 3.74
C THR A 36 0.24 10.59 4.95
N ILE A 37 -0.26 11.80 5.22
CA ILE A 37 0.19 12.59 6.36
C ILE A 37 -0.14 11.90 7.69
N LEU A 38 -1.34 11.29 7.78
CA LEU A 38 -1.73 10.52 8.96
C LEU A 38 -0.82 9.29 9.16
N TYR A 39 -0.49 8.60 8.07
CA TYR A 39 0.41 7.46 8.08
C TYR A 39 1.82 7.83 8.57
N GLU A 40 2.38 8.90 8.03
CA GLU A 40 3.70 9.40 8.41
C GLU A 40 3.73 9.90 9.87
N LEU A 41 2.65 10.49 10.35
CA LEU A 41 2.53 10.93 11.75
C LEU A 41 2.49 9.73 12.72
N ILE A 42 1.66 8.74 12.45
CA ILE A 42 1.56 7.55 13.29
C ILE A 42 2.85 6.73 13.25
N ALA A 43 3.51 6.66 12.10
CA ALA A 43 4.80 5.96 11.95
C ALA A 43 5.95 6.60 12.75
N GLN A 44 5.77 7.78 13.34
CA GLN A 44 6.75 8.39 14.25
C GLN A 44 6.62 7.88 15.69
N ASP A 45 5.51 7.28 16.05
CA ASP A 45 5.32 6.66 17.35
C ASP A 45 6.16 5.35 17.43
N PRO A 46 7.06 5.20 18.42
CA PRO A 46 7.96 4.04 18.51
C PRO A 46 7.24 2.70 18.71
N SER A 47 6.00 2.70 19.18
CA SER A 47 5.18 1.49 19.29
C SER A 47 4.68 0.99 17.93
N PHE A 48 4.73 1.84 16.88
CA PHE A 48 4.35 1.46 15.53
C PHE A 48 5.56 1.32 14.61
N ARG A 49 5.54 0.30 13.78
CA ARG A 49 6.44 0.12 12.66
C ARG A 49 5.67 0.17 11.36
N SER A 50 6.18 0.89 10.37
CA SER A 50 5.69 0.89 8.99
C SER A 50 6.69 0.22 8.06
N PRO A 51 6.26 -0.48 6.99
CA PRO A 51 7.18 -0.96 5.98
C PRO A 51 7.81 0.24 5.24
N ALA A 52 9.13 0.40 5.30
CA ALA A 52 9.82 1.46 4.55
C ALA A 52 9.92 1.12 3.05
N SER A 53 10.04 2.14 2.21
CA SER A 53 10.15 1.95 0.74
C SER A 53 11.30 1.02 0.36
N TRP A 54 12.47 1.12 1.03
CA TRP A 54 13.61 0.25 0.74
C TRP A 54 13.34 -1.21 1.14
N GLU A 55 12.60 -1.45 2.23
CA GLU A 55 12.23 -2.79 2.68
C GLU A 55 11.30 -3.47 1.68
N VAL A 56 10.31 -2.73 1.18
CA VAL A 56 9.34 -3.25 0.21
C VAL A 56 9.97 -3.48 -1.16
N THR A 57 10.86 -2.59 -1.58
CA THR A 57 11.54 -2.68 -2.88
C THR A 57 12.60 -3.79 -2.90
N ARG A 58 13.33 -3.97 -1.79
CA ARG A 58 14.42 -4.93 -1.63
C ARG A 58 14.33 -5.68 -0.30
N PRO A 59 13.33 -6.55 -0.12
CA PRO A 59 13.04 -7.17 1.17
C PRO A 59 14.10 -8.18 1.64
N ILE A 60 14.96 -8.66 0.76
CA ILE A 60 15.90 -9.76 1.07
C ILE A 60 17.34 -9.25 1.11
N PRO A 61 18.08 -9.62 2.15
CA PRO A 61 17.67 -10.32 3.38
C PRO A 61 16.69 -9.48 4.22
N PRO A 62 15.99 -10.06 5.23
CA PRO A 62 15.17 -9.26 6.13
C PRO A 62 16.00 -8.18 6.82
N PRO A 63 15.41 -7.02 7.15
CA PRO A 63 16.09 -5.96 7.86
C PRO A 63 16.53 -6.42 9.23
N LYS A 64 17.64 -5.87 9.73
CA LYS A 64 18.17 -6.13 11.07
C LYS A 64 18.12 -4.85 11.88
N GLU A 65 17.65 -4.91 13.10
CA GLU A 65 17.55 -3.75 13.99
C GLU A 65 18.90 -3.02 14.15
N ALA A 66 19.98 -3.74 14.45
CA ALA A 66 21.31 -3.17 14.68
C ALA A 66 21.90 -2.40 13.49
N SER A 67 21.43 -2.62 12.26
CA SER A 67 21.93 -1.96 11.05
C SER A 67 20.83 -1.26 10.24
N TYR A 68 19.65 -1.09 10.81
CA TYR A 68 18.48 -0.61 10.09
C TYR A 68 18.74 0.73 9.39
N ASN A 69 19.21 1.73 10.11
CA ASN A 69 19.45 3.08 9.60
C ASN A 69 20.72 3.20 8.72
N SER A 70 21.54 2.15 8.64
CA SER A 70 22.77 2.11 7.84
C SER A 70 22.73 1.07 6.72
N ASP A 71 21.57 0.46 6.45
CA ASP A 71 21.44 -0.57 5.43
C ASP A 71 21.77 -0.01 4.03
N LYS A 72 22.66 -0.71 3.32
CA LYS A 72 23.11 -0.29 1.98
C LYS A 72 22.00 -0.19 0.94
N ARG A 73 20.88 -0.88 1.18
CA ARG A 73 19.70 -0.85 0.31
C ARG A 73 19.04 0.52 0.30
N ILE A 74 19.09 1.29 1.39
CA ILE A 74 18.57 2.66 1.48
C ILE A 74 19.15 3.51 0.34
N ARG A 75 20.47 3.64 0.25
CA ARG A 75 21.14 4.41 -0.80
C ARG A 75 20.84 3.90 -2.21
N SER A 76 20.65 2.59 -2.35
CA SER A 76 20.34 1.98 -3.65
C SER A 76 18.93 2.33 -4.11
N VAL A 77 17.97 2.34 -3.20
CA VAL A 77 16.58 2.70 -3.48
C VAL A 77 16.45 4.20 -3.72
N ASP A 78 17.15 5.05 -2.96
CA ASP A 78 17.16 6.50 -3.22
C ASP A 78 17.67 6.84 -4.63
N ARG A 79 18.73 6.17 -5.10
CA ARG A 79 19.21 6.34 -6.48
C ARG A 79 18.18 5.91 -7.52
N GLN A 80 17.46 4.82 -7.24
CA GLN A 80 16.39 4.33 -8.10
C GLN A 80 15.20 5.30 -8.16
N LEU A 81 14.81 5.87 -7.01
CA LEU A 81 13.76 6.89 -6.91
C LEU A 81 14.17 8.18 -7.61
N ALA A 82 15.43 8.61 -7.48
CA ALA A 82 15.96 9.77 -8.20
C ALA A 82 15.95 9.60 -9.72
N LEU A 83 16.17 8.36 -10.20
CA LEU A 83 16.05 8.05 -11.63
C LEU A 83 14.59 8.06 -12.09
N ALA A 84 13.67 7.51 -11.28
CA ALA A 84 12.24 7.53 -11.58
C ALA A 84 11.70 8.97 -11.67
N GLU A 85 12.17 9.89 -10.81
CA GLU A 85 11.83 11.31 -10.86
C GLU A 85 12.25 11.98 -12.17
N LYS A 86 13.39 11.58 -12.75
CA LYS A 86 13.82 12.09 -14.05
C LYS A 86 12.89 11.64 -15.19
N LEU A 87 12.27 10.46 -15.06
CA LEU A 87 11.32 9.91 -16.02
C LEU A 87 9.90 10.49 -15.86
N SER A 88 9.55 10.89 -14.67
CA SER A 88 8.26 11.51 -14.35
C SER A 88 8.47 12.78 -13.49
N PRO A 89 8.92 13.89 -14.09
CA PRO A 89 9.17 15.14 -13.37
C PRO A 89 7.92 15.67 -12.68
N GLY A 90 8.07 16.14 -11.44
CA GLY A 90 6.96 16.68 -10.64
C GLY A 90 6.22 15.63 -9.80
N PHE A 91 6.57 14.34 -9.89
CA PHE A 91 5.94 13.33 -9.04
C PHE A 91 6.17 13.60 -7.55
N ARG A 92 7.38 13.97 -7.14
CA ARG A 92 7.72 14.33 -5.75
C ARG A 92 6.91 15.51 -5.20
N ALA A 93 6.53 16.45 -6.06
CA ALA A 93 5.71 17.60 -5.65
C ALA A 93 4.28 17.20 -5.28
N ILE A 94 3.81 16.06 -5.80
CA ILE A 94 2.43 15.58 -5.61
C ILE A 94 2.37 14.45 -4.57
N HIS A 95 3.44 13.68 -4.44
CA HIS A 95 3.52 12.52 -3.55
C HIS A 95 4.91 12.40 -2.93
N ALA A 96 4.99 12.38 -1.59
CA ALA A 96 6.25 12.20 -0.89
C ALA A 96 6.84 10.82 -1.22
N ILE A 97 8.10 10.81 -1.64
CA ILE A 97 8.86 9.58 -1.92
C ILE A 97 10.26 9.65 -1.35
N GLY A 98 10.71 8.58 -0.74
CA GLY A 98 12.06 8.42 -0.18
C GLY A 98 12.27 6.97 0.23
N ALA A 99 13.51 6.52 0.30
CA ALA A 99 13.80 5.13 0.66
C ALA A 99 13.33 4.78 2.08
N GLU A 100 13.45 5.70 3.01
CA GLU A 100 13.10 5.50 4.43
C GLU A 100 11.64 5.88 4.75
N LEU A 101 10.91 6.48 3.81
CA LEU A 101 9.51 6.83 4.03
C LEU A 101 8.61 5.58 4.05
N PRO A 102 7.54 5.61 4.87
CA PRO A 102 6.53 4.56 4.90
C PRO A 102 5.93 4.27 3.53
N GLN A 103 5.88 3.00 3.13
CA GLN A 103 5.39 2.58 1.82
C GLN A 103 4.00 1.97 1.89
N GLU A 104 3.22 2.18 0.83
CA GLU A 104 1.86 1.66 0.74
C GLU A 104 1.81 0.14 0.50
N CYS A 105 0.78 -0.51 1.03
CA CYS A 105 0.54 -1.95 0.85
C CYS A 105 0.33 -2.35 -0.62
N VAL A 106 -0.06 -1.42 -1.50
CA VAL A 106 -0.21 -1.70 -2.94
C VAL A 106 1.09 -2.22 -3.57
N TYR A 107 2.27 -1.84 -3.04
CA TYR A 107 3.56 -2.35 -3.49
C TYR A 107 3.81 -3.80 -3.03
N ILE A 108 3.40 -4.14 -1.80
CA ILE A 108 3.45 -5.52 -1.31
C ILE A 108 2.51 -6.40 -2.15
N LEU A 109 1.28 -5.95 -2.36
CA LEU A 109 0.27 -6.65 -3.15
C LEU A 109 0.67 -6.77 -4.63
N ALA A 110 1.42 -5.80 -5.18
CA ALA A 110 1.94 -5.86 -6.55
C ALA A 110 2.84 -7.09 -6.78
N SER A 111 3.60 -7.52 -5.78
CA SER A 111 4.39 -8.75 -5.87
C SER A 111 3.56 -10.02 -5.94
N HIS A 112 2.26 -9.94 -5.61
CA HIS A 112 1.26 -11.01 -5.79
C HIS A 112 0.44 -10.85 -7.08
N PHE A 113 0.71 -9.84 -7.89
CA PHE A 113 0.07 -9.55 -9.18
C PHE A 113 -1.40 -9.07 -9.10
N ILE A 114 -1.93 -8.74 -7.93
CA ILE A 114 -3.24 -8.12 -7.75
C ILE A 114 -3.04 -6.83 -6.96
N SER A 115 -2.94 -5.69 -7.65
CA SER A 115 -2.67 -4.40 -7.04
C SER A 115 -3.20 -3.25 -7.88
N GLU A 116 -3.78 -2.25 -7.22
CA GLU A 116 -4.18 -0.98 -7.83
C GLU A 116 -2.99 -0.17 -8.39
N GLN A 117 -1.77 -0.41 -7.89
CA GLN A 117 -0.56 0.27 -8.38
C GLN A 117 -0.41 0.20 -9.90
N PHE A 118 -0.69 -0.95 -10.51
CA PHE A 118 -0.57 -1.10 -11.96
C PHE A 118 -1.55 -0.20 -12.71
N GLY A 119 -2.77 -0.06 -12.21
CA GLY A 119 -3.80 0.82 -12.79
C GLY A 119 -3.49 2.30 -12.64
N TYR A 120 -2.72 2.70 -11.63
CA TYR A 120 -2.27 4.08 -11.46
C TYR A 120 -1.20 4.44 -12.51
N MET A 121 -0.28 3.52 -12.78
CA MET A 121 0.85 3.73 -13.70
C MET A 121 0.50 3.50 -15.17
N TYR A 122 -0.43 2.60 -15.46
CA TYR A 122 -0.74 2.17 -16.82
C TYR A 122 -2.23 2.27 -17.13
N ASN A 123 -2.56 2.51 -18.41
CA ASN A 123 -3.95 2.50 -18.87
C ASN A 123 -4.40 1.07 -19.17
N ILE A 124 -4.82 0.34 -18.13
CA ILE A 124 -5.20 -1.08 -18.17
C ILE A 124 -6.58 -1.33 -17.53
N PRO A 125 -7.67 -0.75 -18.07
CA PRO A 125 -8.99 -0.80 -17.43
C PRO A 125 -9.52 -2.23 -17.26
N LYS A 126 -9.24 -3.13 -18.21
CA LYS A 126 -9.65 -4.54 -18.11
C LYS A 126 -8.99 -5.24 -16.92
N TYR A 127 -7.69 -5.00 -16.69
CA TYR A 127 -7.01 -5.53 -15.53
C TYR A 127 -7.61 -4.99 -14.22
N ARG A 128 -7.88 -3.69 -14.12
CA ARG A 128 -8.47 -3.09 -12.91
C ARG A 128 -9.85 -3.68 -12.59
N SER A 129 -10.70 -3.84 -13.61
CA SER A 129 -12.00 -4.48 -13.43
C SER A 129 -11.87 -5.94 -12.99
N TRP A 130 -10.95 -6.67 -13.57
CA TRP A 130 -10.63 -8.03 -13.18
C TRP A 130 -10.10 -8.10 -11.74
N ALA A 131 -9.14 -7.23 -11.37
CA ALA A 131 -8.56 -7.19 -10.03
C ALA A 131 -9.62 -6.96 -8.94
N LEU A 132 -10.58 -6.03 -9.19
CA LEU A 132 -11.69 -5.80 -8.24
C LEU A 132 -12.64 -7.00 -8.07
N SER A 133 -12.70 -7.92 -9.02
CA SER A 133 -13.56 -9.12 -8.95
C SER A 133 -12.87 -10.33 -8.29
N GLN A 134 -11.59 -10.21 -7.93
CA GLN A 134 -10.85 -11.35 -7.41
C GLN A 134 -11.11 -11.62 -5.93
N ASP A 135 -11.01 -12.88 -5.54
CA ASP A 135 -10.87 -13.29 -4.15
C ASP A 135 -9.48 -12.87 -3.65
N MET A 136 -9.45 -12.02 -2.63
CA MET A 136 -8.21 -11.47 -2.08
C MET A 136 -7.61 -12.28 -0.93
N THR A 137 -8.18 -13.42 -0.58
CA THR A 137 -7.70 -14.28 0.51
C THR A 137 -6.22 -14.62 0.35
N ALA A 138 -5.82 -15.07 -0.83
CA ALA A 138 -4.41 -15.40 -1.10
C ALA A 138 -3.50 -14.17 -1.11
N SER A 139 -4.01 -13.00 -1.53
CA SER A 139 -3.27 -11.74 -1.55
C SER A 139 -3.01 -11.22 -0.13
N TYR A 140 -4.00 -11.27 0.76
CA TYR A 140 -3.81 -10.87 2.16
C TYR A 140 -2.97 -11.89 2.95
N ARG A 141 -3.07 -13.18 2.65
CA ARG A 141 -2.11 -14.18 3.18
C ARG A 141 -0.69 -13.87 2.73
N TRP A 142 -0.49 -13.48 1.47
CA TRP A 142 0.81 -13.02 0.98
C TRP A 142 1.28 -11.76 1.69
N HIS A 143 0.39 -10.81 1.94
CA HIS A 143 0.69 -9.59 2.70
C HIS A 143 1.20 -9.92 4.11
N THR A 144 0.53 -10.81 4.84
CA THR A 144 1.00 -11.30 6.14
C THR A 144 2.37 -11.96 6.04
N ASN A 145 2.57 -12.82 5.04
CA ASN A 145 3.84 -13.48 4.79
C ASN A 145 4.99 -12.48 4.57
N PHE A 146 4.69 -11.37 3.91
CA PHE A 146 5.66 -10.30 3.66
C PHE A 146 6.04 -9.58 4.97
N LEU A 147 5.06 -9.21 5.79
CA LEU A 147 5.29 -8.57 7.08
C LEU A 147 6.06 -9.49 8.04
N GLN A 148 5.71 -10.77 8.12
CA GLN A 148 6.46 -11.77 8.91
C GLN A 148 7.93 -11.85 8.49
N HIS A 149 8.21 -11.72 7.19
CA HIS A 149 9.57 -11.68 6.68
C HIS A 149 10.31 -10.43 7.12
N LEU A 150 9.67 -9.26 7.09
CA LEU A 150 10.27 -8.02 7.55
C LEU A 150 10.52 -8.00 9.06
N GLN A 151 9.68 -8.73 9.83
CA GLN A 151 9.68 -8.69 11.28
C GLN A 151 10.71 -9.64 11.93
N VAL A 152 11.17 -10.67 11.24
CA VAL A 152 11.89 -11.80 11.83
C VAL A 152 13.21 -11.45 12.54
N ASP A 153 13.93 -10.47 12.04
CA ASP A 153 15.21 -10.02 12.61
C ASP A 153 15.12 -8.55 13.12
N PHE A 154 13.93 -7.94 13.05
CA PHE A 154 13.61 -6.62 13.56
C PHE A 154 12.11 -6.56 13.88
N GLY A 155 11.77 -6.78 15.15
CA GLY A 155 10.39 -6.85 15.62
C GLY A 155 9.63 -5.54 15.50
N ALA A 156 8.32 -5.65 15.64
CA ALA A 156 7.41 -4.53 15.80
C ALA A 156 6.43 -4.86 16.94
N GLU A 157 6.11 -3.88 17.78
CA GLU A 157 5.01 -4.03 18.73
C GLU A 157 3.70 -4.06 17.95
N HIS A 158 3.50 -3.05 17.10
CA HIS A 158 2.37 -2.99 16.18
C HIS A 158 2.83 -2.54 14.80
N TRP A 159 2.17 -3.03 13.77
CA TRP A 159 2.33 -2.53 12.41
C TRP A 159 1.29 -1.45 12.12
N VAL A 160 1.72 -0.30 11.57
CA VAL A 160 0.84 0.62 10.88
C VAL A 160 1.05 0.50 9.38
N MET A 161 -0.03 0.43 8.63
CA MET A 161 -0.03 0.19 7.19
C MET A 161 -1.07 1.05 6.50
N LYS A 162 -0.86 1.36 5.23
CA LYS A 162 -1.76 2.21 4.49
C LYS A 162 -1.92 1.76 3.04
N ALA A 163 -3.16 1.72 2.56
CA ALA A 163 -3.50 1.79 1.16
C ALA A 163 -4.96 2.19 0.97
N PRO A 164 -5.28 3.14 0.08
CA PRO A 164 -6.65 3.41 -0.32
C PRO A 164 -7.37 2.17 -0.86
N ALA A 165 -6.62 1.28 -1.51
CA ALA A 165 -7.14 0.04 -2.10
C ALA A 165 -7.75 -0.93 -1.07
N HIS A 166 -7.35 -0.88 0.20
CA HIS A 166 -7.96 -1.73 1.24
C HIS A 166 -9.47 -1.51 1.36
N LEU A 167 -9.95 -0.31 1.01
CA LEU A 167 -11.37 0.02 1.06
C LEU A 167 -12.25 -0.94 0.23
N ALA A 168 -11.75 -1.44 -0.89
CA ALA A 168 -12.47 -2.41 -1.72
C ALA A 168 -12.50 -3.84 -1.13
N TYR A 169 -11.69 -4.11 -0.12
CA TYR A 169 -11.39 -5.47 0.31
C TYR A 169 -11.41 -5.64 1.82
N LEU A 170 -12.20 -4.83 2.54
CA LEU A 170 -12.24 -4.82 4.00
C LEU A 170 -12.58 -6.19 4.59
N LYS A 171 -13.51 -6.93 3.98
CA LYS A 171 -13.86 -8.29 4.44
C LYS A 171 -12.68 -9.27 4.42
N TYR A 172 -11.81 -9.18 3.40
CA TYR A 172 -10.62 -10.05 3.29
C TYR A 172 -9.51 -9.59 4.25
N LEU A 173 -9.39 -8.27 4.45
CA LEU A 173 -8.46 -7.68 5.39
C LEU A 173 -8.76 -8.17 6.81
N VAL A 174 -10.00 -8.03 7.28
CA VAL A 174 -10.37 -8.43 8.65
C VAL A 174 -10.44 -9.95 8.81
N ALA A 175 -10.72 -10.70 7.75
CA ALA A 175 -10.60 -12.16 7.80
C ALA A 175 -9.15 -12.62 8.02
N GLN A 176 -8.18 -11.90 7.46
CA GLN A 176 -6.75 -12.19 7.63
C GLN A 176 -6.18 -11.62 8.93
N TYR A 177 -6.70 -10.46 9.39
CA TYR A 177 -6.27 -9.74 10.58
C TYR A 177 -7.50 -9.43 11.46
N PRO A 178 -8.00 -10.42 12.20
CA PRO A 178 -9.26 -10.28 12.95
C PRO A 178 -9.17 -9.27 14.11
N ASP A 179 -7.96 -8.99 14.57
CA ASP A 179 -7.65 -8.01 15.62
C ASP A 179 -7.22 -6.63 15.09
N ALA A 180 -7.30 -6.42 13.77
CA ALA A 180 -6.93 -5.15 13.14
C ALA A 180 -7.84 -4.01 13.57
N ALA A 181 -7.22 -2.82 13.76
CA ALA A 181 -7.92 -1.54 13.78
C ALA A 181 -7.82 -0.87 12.39
N ILE A 182 -8.86 -0.18 11.99
CA ILE A 182 -8.96 0.48 10.69
C ILE A 182 -9.28 1.96 10.92
N ILE A 183 -8.46 2.86 10.39
CA ILE A 183 -8.77 4.27 10.28
C ILE A 183 -9.27 4.51 8.85
N TRP A 184 -10.50 5.00 8.74
CA TRP A 184 -11.10 5.38 7.46
C TRP A 184 -11.16 6.89 7.35
N THR A 185 -10.34 7.44 6.45
CA THR A 185 -10.27 8.89 6.24
C THR A 185 -11.30 9.35 5.21
N HIS A 186 -11.88 10.53 5.47
CA HIS A 186 -12.93 11.13 4.67
C HIS A 186 -12.52 12.50 4.11
N ARG A 187 -13.02 12.82 2.95
CA ARG A 187 -12.96 14.13 2.30
C ARG A 187 -14.08 14.19 1.26
N LYS A 188 -14.47 15.39 0.82
CA LYS A 188 -15.42 15.54 -0.29
C LYS A 188 -14.95 14.72 -1.49
N PRO A 189 -15.75 13.74 -1.97
CA PRO A 189 -15.31 12.80 -3.02
C PRO A 189 -14.86 13.50 -4.30
N LEU A 190 -15.53 14.58 -4.71
CA LEU A 190 -15.17 15.34 -5.91
C LEU A 190 -13.73 15.88 -5.81
N ASP A 191 -13.39 16.52 -4.69
CA ASP A 191 -12.04 17.08 -4.48
C ASP A 191 -10.97 15.98 -4.45
N ALA A 192 -11.29 14.87 -3.80
CA ALA A 192 -10.39 13.71 -3.69
C ALA A 192 -10.10 13.10 -5.08
N ILE A 193 -11.14 12.83 -5.86
CA ILE A 193 -11.01 12.17 -7.17
C ILE A 193 -10.36 13.09 -8.20
N THR A 194 -10.69 14.39 -8.21
CA THR A 194 -10.04 15.37 -9.09
C THR A 194 -8.54 15.45 -8.82
N SER A 195 -8.16 15.57 -7.55
CA SER A 195 -6.75 15.59 -7.13
C SER A 195 -6.03 14.28 -7.48
N PHE A 196 -6.71 13.13 -7.34
CA PHE A 196 -6.15 11.84 -7.69
C PHE A 196 -6.00 11.65 -9.19
N SER A 197 -6.97 12.10 -9.98
CA SER A 197 -6.89 12.04 -11.45
C SER A 197 -5.70 12.83 -11.99
N SER A 198 -5.39 14.00 -11.39
CA SER A 198 -4.17 14.75 -11.69
C SER A 198 -2.90 13.94 -11.38
N LEU A 199 -2.85 13.26 -10.23
CA LEU A 199 -1.73 12.37 -9.89
C LEU A 199 -1.58 11.23 -10.91
N VAL A 200 -2.67 10.60 -11.33
CA VAL A 200 -2.65 9.52 -12.34
C VAL A 200 -2.17 10.04 -13.70
N CYS A 201 -2.55 11.25 -14.11
CA CYS A 201 -2.01 11.88 -15.32
C CYS A 201 -0.48 12.00 -15.25
N THR A 202 0.04 12.50 -14.13
CA THR A 202 1.48 12.63 -13.90
C THR A 202 2.20 11.29 -13.92
N LEU A 203 1.66 10.28 -13.22
CA LEU A 203 2.24 8.94 -13.19
C LEU A 203 2.30 8.31 -14.58
N ARG A 204 1.20 8.38 -15.33
CA ARG A 204 1.11 7.78 -16.66
C ARG A 204 1.96 8.51 -17.70
N SER A 205 2.21 9.81 -17.52
CA SER A 205 3.08 10.57 -18.46
C SER A 205 4.53 10.07 -18.47
N GLY A 206 4.98 9.41 -17.40
CA GLY A 206 6.28 8.72 -17.37
C GLY A 206 6.37 7.47 -18.28
N PHE A 207 5.22 6.96 -18.75
CA PHE A 207 5.14 5.71 -19.52
C PHE A 207 4.39 5.85 -20.85
N SER A 208 3.73 6.98 -21.10
CA SER A 208 2.91 7.19 -22.30
C SER A 208 2.80 8.67 -22.66
N ASN A 209 2.83 8.97 -23.94
CA ASN A 209 2.54 10.31 -24.48
C ASN A 209 1.03 10.52 -24.72
N ALA A 210 0.22 9.47 -24.65
CA ALA A 210 -1.24 9.51 -24.90
C ALA A 210 -2.01 9.71 -23.59
N ILE A 211 -1.87 10.89 -22.99
CA ILE A 211 -2.59 11.25 -21.74
C ILE A 211 -3.83 12.06 -22.11
N ASN A 212 -4.99 11.52 -21.72
CA ASN A 212 -6.28 12.23 -21.81
C ASN A 212 -6.85 12.46 -20.40
N PRO A 213 -6.71 13.66 -19.82
CA PRO A 213 -7.15 13.95 -18.46
C PRO A 213 -8.65 13.75 -18.23
N LEU A 214 -9.48 14.06 -19.23
CA LEU A 214 -10.93 13.89 -19.10
C LEU A 214 -11.31 12.40 -19.00
N ALA A 215 -10.77 11.57 -19.87
CA ALA A 215 -10.99 10.12 -19.85
C ALA A 215 -10.46 9.49 -18.55
N ILE A 216 -9.30 9.95 -18.05
CA ILE A 216 -8.76 9.52 -16.76
C ILE A 216 -9.73 9.90 -15.63
N GLY A 217 -10.18 11.16 -15.57
CA GLY A 217 -11.13 11.62 -14.55
C GLY A 217 -12.43 10.82 -14.53
N GLN A 218 -13.02 10.56 -15.69
CA GLN A 218 -14.22 9.74 -15.81
C GLN A 218 -13.99 8.30 -15.32
N HIS A 219 -12.87 7.71 -15.71
CA HIS A 219 -12.53 6.35 -15.30
C HIS A 219 -12.27 6.25 -13.79
N GLU A 220 -11.50 7.18 -13.21
CA GLU A 220 -11.21 7.18 -11.78
C GLU A 220 -12.48 7.42 -10.94
N MET A 221 -13.37 8.31 -11.38
CA MET A 221 -14.66 8.52 -10.73
C MET A 221 -15.50 7.23 -10.68
N GLN A 222 -15.63 6.54 -11.82
CA GLN A 222 -16.39 5.28 -11.89
C GLN A 222 -15.75 4.18 -11.03
N HIS A 223 -14.42 4.08 -11.07
CA HIS A 223 -13.66 3.08 -10.33
C HIS A 223 -13.79 3.28 -8.82
N PHE A 224 -13.55 4.49 -8.32
CA PHE A 224 -13.63 4.78 -6.89
C PHE A 224 -15.08 4.83 -6.37
N SER A 225 -16.07 5.10 -7.20
CA SER A 225 -17.48 4.90 -6.83
C SER A 225 -17.77 3.43 -6.51
N LYS A 226 -17.25 2.49 -7.31
CA LYS A 226 -17.36 1.04 -7.02
C LYS A 226 -16.62 0.67 -5.73
N ILE A 227 -15.37 1.13 -5.57
CA ILE A 227 -14.57 0.88 -4.36
C ILE A 227 -15.29 1.39 -3.11
N ALA A 228 -15.82 2.61 -3.14
CA ALA A 228 -16.57 3.17 -2.02
C ALA A 228 -17.82 2.34 -1.70
N SER A 229 -18.57 1.93 -2.72
CA SER A 229 -19.76 1.07 -2.53
C SER A 229 -19.39 -0.29 -1.91
N MET A 230 -18.29 -0.92 -2.35
CA MET A 230 -17.80 -2.17 -1.77
C MET A 230 -17.38 -1.96 -0.30
N GLY A 231 -16.63 -0.90 -0.01
CA GLY A 231 -16.21 -0.57 1.35
C GLY A 231 -17.40 -0.31 2.28
N MET A 232 -18.40 0.42 1.84
CA MET A 232 -19.62 0.66 2.63
C MET A 232 -20.40 -0.62 2.90
N LEU A 233 -20.48 -1.52 1.92
CA LEU A 233 -21.10 -2.83 2.08
C LEU A 233 -20.35 -3.68 3.12
N ASP A 234 -19.03 -3.81 2.96
CA ASP A 234 -18.21 -4.59 3.87
C ASP A 234 -18.23 -4.00 5.30
N ARG A 235 -18.24 -2.66 5.42
CA ARG A 235 -18.30 -1.94 6.70
C ARG A 235 -19.50 -2.36 7.56
N SER A 236 -20.65 -2.61 6.96
CA SER A 236 -21.87 -2.99 7.69
C SER A 236 -21.71 -4.30 8.48
N ALA A 237 -20.75 -5.15 8.09
CA ALA A 237 -20.42 -6.42 8.74
C ALA A 237 -19.26 -6.30 9.75
N LEU A 238 -18.59 -5.14 9.84
CA LEU A 238 -17.49 -4.93 10.77
C LEU A 238 -17.97 -4.44 12.14
N SER A 239 -17.24 -4.79 13.20
CA SER A 239 -17.47 -4.23 14.51
C SER A 239 -17.23 -2.71 14.51
N ALA A 240 -18.13 -1.95 15.17
CA ALA A 240 -17.94 -0.51 15.38
C ALA A 240 -16.64 -0.17 16.14
N ARG A 241 -16.07 -1.13 16.87
CA ARG A 241 -14.79 -0.95 17.57
C ARG A 241 -13.56 -1.12 16.67
N GLN A 242 -13.74 -1.64 15.47
CA GLN A 242 -12.63 -1.88 14.53
C GLN A 242 -12.42 -0.73 13.55
N VAL A 243 -13.43 0.12 13.33
CA VAL A 243 -13.35 1.18 12.30
C VAL A 243 -13.55 2.55 12.94
N PHE A 244 -12.57 3.42 12.73
CA PHE A 244 -12.54 4.80 13.23
C PHE A 244 -12.57 5.76 12.04
N ASP A 245 -13.56 6.66 12.01
CA ASP A 245 -13.70 7.67 10.96
C ASP A 245 -12.92 8.94 11.32
N VAL A 246 -12.19 9.49 10.35
CA VAL A 246 -11.41 10.73 10.45
C VAL A 246 -11.70 11.62 9.26
N SER A 247 -12.00 12.93 9.49
CA SER A 247 -12.31 13.93 8.47
C SER A 247 -11.32 15.08 8.51
#